data_1b12b885e5cfd4df8ed112bac8cd0301
#
_entry.id   1b12b885e5cfd4df8ed112bac8cd0301
#
_cell.length_a   1.000
_cell.length_b   1.000
_cell.length_c   1.000
_cell.angle_alpha   90.00
_cell.angle_beta   90.00
_cell.angle_gamma   90.00
#
_symmetry.space_group_name_H-M   'P 1'
#
loop_
_entity.id
_entity.type
_entity.pdbx_description
1 polymer ?
#
loop_
_entity_poly.entity_id
_entity_poly.type
_entity_poly.pdbx_seq_one_letter_code
_entity_poly.pdbx_strand_id
1 'polypeptide(L)'
;MNLSYRAREIVRRTGIEVSRYRADLDSKRNFMNQLKSHEVDVILDVGANSGQYGAGLRAAGFNGRIVSFEPLSGPFSQLERKASADPRWECRRCALGDSDGTITINIAGNAGESSSVLPMLKSHQDAFPPANYVGTEEVPIHRLDSVVSEILRPGDAAFLKIDVQGFEKQVLAGSTSTVNERCVGMQLELSFLPLYEGGMLIREALDLAYSLGFTLTGLQPCFTDLRNGRTLQADGIFFREDDE
;
A
#
# COMPACT_ATOMS: atom_id res chain seq x y z
N MET A 1 -42.20 -0.41 -7.71
CA MET A 1 -40.93 -0.90 -7.09
C MET A 1 -40.34 -1.94 -8.02
N ASN A 2 -39.17 -1.65 -8.56
CA ASN A 2 -38.62 -2.34 -9.76
C ASN A 2 -38.18 -3.80 -9.40
N LEU A 3 -38.56 -4.80 -10.19
CA LEU A 3 -38.24 -6.23 -9.99
C LEU A 3 -36.72 -6.46 -9.80
N SER A 4 -35.91 -5.67 -10.53
CA SER A 4 -34.45 -5.69 -10.44
C SER A 4 -33.88 -5.26 -9.07
N TYR A 5 -34.57 -4.38 -8.34
CA TYR A 5 -34.16 -3.96 -7.01
C TYR A 5 -34.37 -5.09 -5.98
N ARG A 6 -35.52 -5.76 -6.01
CA ARG A 6 -35.81 -6.87 -5.11
C ARG A 6 -34.89 -8.07 -5.32
N ALA A 7 -34.59 -8.38 -6.59
CA ALA A 7 -33.66 -9.47 -6.91
C ALA A 7 -32.24 -9.17 -6.37
N ARG A 8 -31.75 -7.93 -6.52
CA ARG A 8 -30.46 -7.51 -5.96
C ARG A 8 -30.43 -7.60 -4.43
N GLU A 9 -31.51 -7.19 -3.77
CA GLU A 9 -31.58 -7.23 -2.30
C GLU A 9 -31.57 -8.68 -1.77
N ILE A 10 -32.17 -9.64 -2.48
CA ILE A 10 -32.11 -11.06 -2.13
C ILE A 10 -30.67 -11.59 -2.27
N VAL A 11 -29.98 -11.23 -3.36
CA VAL A 11 -28.60 -11.65 -3.59
C VAL A 11 -27.65 -11.02 -2.55
N ARG A 12 -27.85 -9.75 -2.17
CA ARG A 12 -27.07 -9.11 -1.09
C ARG A 12 -27.10 -9.86 0.23
N ARG A 13 -28.21 -10.51 0.57
CA ARG A 13 -28.34 -11.33 1.80
C ARG A 13 -27.44 -12.57 1.79
N THR A 14 -26.94 -13.00 0.64
CA THR A 14 -25.93 -14.07 0.50
C THR A 14 -24.49 -13.55 0.56
N GLY A 15 -24.29 -12.24 0.82
CA GLY A 15 -22.96 -11.61 0.81
C GLY A 15 -22.46 -11.25 -0.59
N ILE A 16 -23.28 -11.40 -1.64
CA ILE A 16 -22.92 -11.08 -3.03
C ILE A 16 -23.62 -9.79 -3.46
N GLU A 17 -22.87 -8.82 -3.96
CA GLU A 17 -23.43 -7.65 -4.62
C GLU A 17 -23.41 -7.80 -6.13
N VAL A 18 -24.56 -7.61 -6.77
CA VAL A 18 -24.70 -7.59 -8.23
C VAL A 18 -25.02 -6.18 -8.69
N SER A 19 -24.08 -5.57 -9.41
CA SER A 19 -24.26 -4.26 -10.01
C SER A 19 -23.97 -4.29 -11.52
N ARG A 20 -24.47 -3.29 -12.26
CA ARG A 20 -24.06 -3.13 -13.66
C ARG A 20 -22.59 -2.73 -13.69
N TYR A 21 -21.78 -3.49 -14.45
CA TYR A 21 -20.37 -3.14 -14.65
C TYR A 21 -20.25 -1.77 -15.32
N ARG A 22 -19.38 -0.94 -14.76
CA ARG A 22 -19.02 0.38 -15.27
C ARG A 22 -17.51 0.47 -15.30
N ALA A 23 -16.96 0.50 -16.50
CA ALA A 23 -15.50 0.50 -16.71
C ALA A 23 -14.81 1.75 -16.15
N ASP A 24 -15.52 2.88 -16.15
CA ASP A 24 -15.07 4.17 -15.58
C ASP A 24 -14.95 4.15 -14.04
N LEU A 25 -15.68 3.25 -13.38
CA LEU A 25 -15.66 3.09 -11.91
C LEU A 25 -14.85 1.86 -11.44
N ASP A 26 -14.25 1.12 -12.35
CA ASP A 26 -13.38 -0.01 -12.03
C ASP A 26 -11.99 0.51 -11.64
N SER A 27 -11.79 0.76 -10.34
CA SER A 27 -10.54 1.30 -9.79
C SER A 27 -9.32 0.46 -10.15
N LYS A 28 -9.46 -0.87 -10.12
CA LYS A 28 -8.38 -1.80 -10.47
C LYS A 28 -7.97 -1.69 -11.93
N ARG A 29 -8.95 -1.66 -12.84
CA ARG A 29 -8.71 -1.46 -14.27
C ARG A 29 -8.08 -0.09 -14.53
N ASN A 30 -8.60 0.96 -13.89
CA ASN A 30 -8.08 2.32 -14.06
C ASN A 30 -6.64 2.42 -13.57
N PHE A 31 -6.31 1.81 -12.45
CA PHE A 31 -4.94 1.73 -11.95
C PHE A 31 -4.01 0.99 -12.94
N MET A 32 -4.43 -0.17 -13.45
CA MET A 32 -3.65 -0.91 -14.46
C MET A 32 -3.42 -0.11 -15.74
N ASN A 33 -4.41 0.69 -16.16
CA ASN A 33 -4.26 1.57 -17.31
C ASN A 33 -3.23 2.70 -17.02
N GLN A 34 -3.21 3.26 -15.82
CA GLN A 34 -2.24 4.27 -15.41
C GLN A 34 -0.82 3.70 -15.35
N LEU A 35 -0.64 2.51 -14.75
CA LEU A 35 0.66 1.82 -14.77
C LEU A 35 1.19 1.62 -16.19
N LYS A 36 0.29 1.29 -17.12
CA LYS A 36 0.64 1.10 -18.53
C LYS A 36 0.94 2.42 -19.25
N SER A 37 0.16 3.47 -19.02
CA SER A 37 0.35 4.77 -19.68
C SER A 37 1.64 5.46 -19.25
N HIS A 38 2.06 5.24 -18.01
CA HIS A 38 3.35 5.74 -17.48
C HIS A 38 4.49 4.72 -17.64
N GLU A 39 4.32 3.68 -18.46
CA GLU A 39 5.34 2.68 -18.80
C GLU A 39 6.06 2.09 -17.58
N VAL A 40 5.31 1.81 -16.49
CA VAL A 40 5.89 1.30 -15.24
C VAL A 40 6.53 -0.07 -15.44
N ASP A 41 7.85 -0.15 -15.25
CA ASP A 41 8.66 -1.36 -15.36
C ASP A 41 8.72 -2.17 -14.07
N VAL A 42 8.73 -1.47 -12.92
CA VAL A 42 8.92 -2.07 -11.61
C VAL A 42 8.04 -1.44 -10.55
N ILE A 43 7.46 -2.29 -9.71
CA ILE A 43 6.72 -1.87 -8.53
C ILE A 43 7.55 -2.20 -7.29
N LEU A 44 7.81 -1.18 -6.47
CA LEU A 44 8.39 -1.28 -5.15
C LEU A 44 7.24 -1.33 -4.13
N ASP A 45 6.98 -2.49 -3.55
CA ASP A 45 5.86 -2.77 -2.65
C ASP A 45 6.35 -2.79 -1.20
N VAL A 46 6.23 -1.67 -0.51
CA VAL A 46 6.69 -1.47 0.87
C VAL A 46 5.55 -1.75 1.84
N GLY A 47 5.77 -2.66 2.79
CA GLY A 47 4.73 -3.24 3.64
C GLY A 47 3.91 -4.27 2.88
N ALA A 48 4.57 -5.27 2.31
CA ALA A 48 3.96 -6.25 1.42
C ALA A 48 3.10 -7.29 2.15
N ASN A 49 3.22 -7.40 3.46
CA ASN A 49 2.58 -8.42 4.29
C ASN A 49 2.74 -9.81 3.66
N SER A 50 1.69 -10.59 3.51
CA SER A 50 1.73 -11.92 2.89
C SER A 50 1.67 -11.90 1.34
N GLY A 51 1.92 -10.74 0.71
CA GLY A 51 2.01 -10.59 -0.75
C GLY A 51 0.66 -10.48 -1.46
N GLN A 52 -0.37 -9.95 -0.78
CA GLN A 52 -1.70 -9.77 -1.36
C GLN A 52 -1.68 -8.76 -2.51
N TYR A 53 -0.94 -7.66 -2.33
CA TYR A 53 -0.84 -6.60 -3.34
C TYR A 53 -0.16 -7.10 -4.61
N GLY A 54 1.02 -7.70 -4.51
CA GLY A 54 1.73 -8.27 -5.66
C GLY A 54 0.93 -9.35 -6.39
N ALA A 55 0.28 -10.27 -5.65
CA ALA A 55 -0.62 -11.27 -6.25
C ALA A 55 -1.81 -10.63 -6.97
N GLY A 56 -2.37 -9.56 -6.40
CA GLY A 56 -3.43 -8.77 -7.02
C GLY A 56 -3.02 -8.13 -8.34
N LEU A 57 -1.80 -7.58 -8.40
CA LEU A 57 -1.19 -7.03 -9.61
C LEU A 57 -1.03 -8.10 -10.70
N ARG A 58 -0.49 -9.27 -10.34
CA ARG A 58 -0.34 -10.39 -11.28
C ARG A 58 -1.68 -10.86 -11.83
N ALA A 59 -2.69 -11.01 -10.97
CA ALA A 59 -4.04 -11.36 -11.38
C ALA A 59 -4.69 -10.30 -12.30
N ALA A 60 -4.28 -9.03 -12.16
CA ALA A 60 -4.72 -7.92 -13.02
C ALA A 60 -3.93 -7.80 -14.32
N GLY A 61 -2.87 -8.59 -14.52
CA GLY A 61 -2.07 -8.63 -15.74
C GLY A 61 -0.82 -7.75 -15.74
N PHE A 62 -0.38 -7.24 -14.59
CA PHE A 62 0.91 -6.56 -14.50
C PHE A 62 2.05 -7.55 -14.73
N ASN A 63 2.89 -7.26 -15.73
CA ASN A 63 3.98 -8.14 -16.16
C ASN A 63 5.38 -7.59 -15.87
N GLY A 64 5.49 -6.37 -15.32
CA GLY A 64 6.75 -5.79 -14.87
C GLY A 64 7.35 -6.50 -13.65
N ARG A 65 8.47 -6.02 -13.17
CA ARG A 65 9.09 -6.56 -11.95
C ARG A 65 8.32 -6.08 -10.70
N ILE A 66 8.32 -6.91 -9.66
CA ILE A 66 7.85 -6.55 -8.32
C ILE A 66 8.99 -6.80 -7.34
N VAL A 67 9.24 -5.83 -6.48
CA VAL A 67 10.17 -5.98 -5.35
C VAL A 67 9.39 -5.64 -4.09
N SER A 68 9.10 -6.65 -3.28
CA SER A 68 8.31 -6.53 -2.07
C SER A 68 9.20 -6.51 -0.83
N PHE A 69 8.95 -5.57 0.07
CA PHE A 69 9.62 -5.42 1.35
C PHE A 69 8.63 -5.75 2.47
N GLU A 70 8.96 -6.75 3.27
CA GLU A 70 8.17 -7.17 4.43
C GLU A 70 9.11 -7.56 5.57
N PRO A 71 9.10 -6.82 6.68
CA PRO A 71 10.03 -7.07 7.78
C PRO A 71 9.67 -8.27 8.65
N LEU A 72 8.38 -8.53 8.91
CA LEU A 72 7.93 -9.54 9.87
C LEU A 72 8.11 -10.96 9.34
N SER A 73 8.67 -11.83 10.15
CA SER A 73 9.02 -13.21 9.79
C SER A 73 7.83 -14.05 9.31
N GLY A 74 6.69 -13.93 9.99
CA GLY A 74 5.48 -14.69 9.67
C GLY A 74 4.88 -14.32 8.31
N PRO A 75 4.51 -13.05 8.06
CA PRO A 75 4.06 -12.56 6.77
C PRO A 75 5.08 -12.80 5.65
N PHE A 76 6.36 -12.50 5.89
CA PHE A 76 7.43 -12.70 4.90
C PHE A 76 7.51 -14.13 4.40
N SER A 77 7.41 -15.13 5.27
CA SER A 77 7.42 -16.54 4.87
C SER A 77 6.25 -16.91 3.94
N GLN A 78 5.11 -16.21 4.04
CA GLN A 78 3.98 -16.40 3.14
C GLN A 78 4.18 -15.67 1.82
N LEU A 79 4.72 -14.45 1.87
CA LEU A 79 5.11 -13.65 0.71
C LEU A 79 6.11 -14.42 -0.16
N GLU A 80 7.20 -14.93 0.44
CA GLU A 80 8.25 -15.67 -0.24
C GLU A 80 7.70 -16.91 -0.97
N ARG A 81 6.80 -17.66 -0.31
CA ARG A 81 6.12 -18.80 -0.95
C ARG A 81 5.27 -18.40 -2.16
N LYS A 82 4.58 -17.26 -2.09
CA LYS A 82 3.77 -16.76 -3.23
C LYS A 82 4.66 -16.32 -4.39
N ALA A 83 5.76 -15.63 -4.09
CA ALA A 83 6.68 -15.10 -5.07
C ALA A 83 7.57 -16.18 -5.72
N SER A 84 7.82 -17.32 -5.04
CA SER A 84 8.79 -18.34 -5.45
C SER A 84 8.61 -18.89 -6.87
N ALA A 85 7.39 -18.89 -7.40
CA ALA A 85 7.08 -19.35 -8.76
C ALA A 85 7.19 -18.25 -9.83
N ASP A 86 7.45 -17.00 -9.44
CA ASP A 86 7.52 -15.86 -10.33
C ASP A 86 8.93 -15.24 -10.36
N PRO A 87 9.74 -15.47 -11.41
CA PRO A 87 11.11 -14.97 -11.50
C PRO A 87 11.19 -13.43 -11.61
N ARG A 88 10.07 -12.75 -11.75
CA ARG A 88 9.96 -11.27 -11.77
C ARG A 88 9.42 -10.71 -10.47
N TRP A 89 9.37 -11.51 -9.40
CA TRP A 89 8.93 -11.07 -8.08
C TRP A 89 10.01 -11.38 -7.03
N GLU A 90 10.74 -10.35 -6.62
CA GLU A 90 11.75 -10.40 -5.58
C GLU A 90 11.15 -10.03 -4.22
N CYS A 91 11.63 -10.67 -3.14
CA CYS A 91 11.21 -10.38 -1.77
C CYS A 91 12.44 -10.04 -0.91
N ARG A 92 12.34 -8.98 -0.11
CA ARG A 92 13.37 -8.54 0.82
C ARG A 92 12.81 -8.48 2.24
N ARG A 93 13.45 -9.19 3.19
CA ARG A 93 13.01 -9.19 4.59
C ARG A 93 13.65 -8.03 5.34
N CYS A 94 13.11 -6.85 5.19
CA CYS A 94 13.49 -5.65 5.93
C CYS A 94 12.34 -4.64 5.93
N ALA A 95 12.37 -3.75 6.93
CA ALA A 95 11.61 -2.51 6.91
C ALA A 95 12.31 -1.48 6.03
N LEU A 96 11.56 -0.49 5.54
CA LEU A 96 12.11 0.74 4.99
C LEU A 96 11.75 1.93 5.89
N GLY A 97 12.66 2.92 5.97
CA GLY A 97 12.49 4.12 6.76
C GLY A 97 13.54 5.17 6.46
N ASP A 98 13.76 6.12 7.37
CA ASP A 98 14.67 7.26 7.21
C ASP A 98 16.14 7.00 7.64
N SER A 99 16.41 5.81 8.17
CA SER A 99 17.74 5.42 8.68
C SER A 99 18.02 3.94 8.41
N ASP A 100 19.32 3.59 8.37
CA ASP A 100 19.78 2.21 8.28
C ASP A 100 20.10 1.68 9.69
N GLY A 101 19.73 0.41 9.98
CA GLY A 101 19.96 -0.21 11.28
C GLY A 101 18.97 -1.30 11.63
N THR A 102 18.49 -1.30 12.88
CA THR A 102 17.43 -2.19 13.39
C THR A 102 16.31 -1.37 14.03
N ILE A 103 15.08 -1.88 13.94
CA ILE A 103 13.91 -1.25 14.51
C ILE A 103 12.96 -2.31 15.11
N THR A 104 12.22 -1.95 16.14
CA THR A 104 11.20 -2.81 16.74
C THR A 104 9.84 -2.50 16.12
N ILE A 105 9.14 -3.53 15.62
CA ILE A 105 7.79 -3.43 15.07
C ILE A 105 6.81 -4.11 16.02
N ASN A 106 5.69 -3.44 16.31
CA ASN A 106 4.57 -4.01 17.04
C ASN A 106 3.76 -4.91 16.10
N ILE A 107 3.55 -6.16 16.50
CA ILE A 107 2.84 -7.16 15.69
C ILE A 107 1.35 -7.11 16.01
N ALA A 108 0.52 -6.88 14.98
CA ALA A 108 -0.92 -6.89 15.11
C ALA A 108 -1.52 -8.30 14.99
N GLY A 109 -2.60 -8.55 15.75
CA GLY A 109 -3.26 -9.86 15.82
C GLY A 109 -4.03 -10.26 14.55
N ASN A 110 -4.28 -9.33 13.64
CA ASN A 110 -4.95 -9.54 12.35
C ASN A 110 -3.98 -10.04 11.25
N ALA A 111 -3.23 -11.09 11.50
CA ALA A 111 -2.22 -11.63 10.60
C ALA A 111 -1.11 -10.62 10.23
N GLY A 112 -0.88 -9.64 11.09
CA GLY A 112 0.17 -8.63 10.90
C GLY A 112 -0.21 -7.46 9.99
N GLU A 113 -1.42 -7.40 9.44
CA GLU A 113 -1.82 -6.35 8.49
C GLU A 113 -1.76 -4.94 9.08
N SER A 114 -2.09 -4.77 10.36
CA SER A 114 -2.02 -3.48 11.07
C SER A 114 -0.76 -3.32 11.93
N SER A 115 0.30 -4.10 11.66
CA SER A 115 1.57 -4.00 12.37
C SER A 115 2.28 -2.70 12.03
N SER A 116 2.87 -2.06 13.04
CA SER A 116 3.52 -0.75 12.88
C SER A 116 4.70 -0.58 13.83
N VAL A 117 5.64 0.27 13.42
CA VAL A 117 6.67 0.83 14.29
C VAL A 117 6.02 1.73 15.36
N LEU A 118 4.92 2.39 15.01
CA LEU A 118 4.25 3.38 15.86
C LEU A 118 3.24 2.74 16.82
N PRO A 119 3.00 3.34 17.99
CA PRO A 119 1.90 2.94 18.87
C PRO A 119 0.54 3.12 18.17
N MET A 120 -0.30 2.09 18.22
CA MET A 120 -1.67 2.15 17.71
C MET A 120 -2.56 2.95 18.66
N LEU A 121 -3.34 3.89 18.12
CA LEU A 121 -4.26 4.70 18.88
C LEU A 121 -5.61 4.01 19.12
N LYS A 122 -6.32 4.48 20.14
CA LYS A 122 -7.64 3.96 20.50
C LYS A 122 -8.66 4.04 19.37
N SER A 123 -8.57 5.03 18.49
CA SER A 123 -9.42 5.18 17.30
C SER A 123 -9.34 3.97 16.37
N HIS A 124 -8.14 3.39 16.19
CA HIS A 124 -7.95 2.17 15.41
C HIS A 124 -8.46 0.94 16.17
N GLN A 125 -8.02 0.78 17.44
CA GLN A 125 -8.38 -0.35 18.28
C GLN A 125 -9.90 -0.52 18.41
N ASP A 126 -10.63 0.58 18.61
CA ASP A 126 -12.07 0.58 18.73
C ASP A 126 -12.78 0.27 17.40
N ALA A 127 -12.21 0.71 16.25
CA ALA A 127 -12.77 0.44 14.94
C ALA A 127 -12.56 -1.02 14.49
N PHE A 128 -11.41 -1.62 14.87
CA PHE A 128 -11.07 -2.99 14.51
C PHE A 128 -10.27 -3.70 15.62
N PRO A 129 -10.91 -4.18 16.68
CA PRO A 129 -10.25 -4.84 17.81
C PRO A 129 -9.30 -6.00 17.47
N PRO A 130 -9.52 -6.79 16.39
CA PRO A 130 -8.57 -7.83 16.00
C PRO A 130 -7.16 -7.32 15.65
N ALA A 131 -7.00 -6.02 15.36
CA ALA A 131 -5.71 -5.39 15.08
C ALA A 131 -4.86 -5.11 16.32
N ASN A 132 -5.38 -5.31 17.55
CA ASN A 132 -4.60 -5.08 18.76
C ASN A 132 -3.25 -5.80 18.70
N TYR A 133 -2.21 -5.15 19.24
CA TYR A 133 -0.86 -5.70 19.27
C TYR A 133 -0.76 -6.93 20.17
N VAL A 134 -0.08 -7.97 19.66
CA VAL A 134 0.08 -9.27 20.32
C VAL A 134 1.56 -9.61 20.62
N GLY A 135 2.49 -8.79 20.16
CA GLY A 135 3.92 -8.97 20.39
C GLY A 135 4.74 -7.91 19.67
N THR A 136 6.05 -8.12 19.62
CA THR A 136 7.00 -7.27 18.91
C THR A 136 8.05 -8.14 18.21
N GLU A 137 8.66 -7.61 17.13
CA GLU A 137 9.80 -8.22 16.45
C GLU A 137 10.84 -7.14 16.14
N GLU A 138 12.11 -7.41 16.43
CA GLU A 138 13.23 -6.59 15.99
C GLU A 138 13.65 -7.01 14.59
N VAL A 139 13.75 -6.06 13.67
CA VAL A 139 13.98 -6.31 12.25
C VAL A 139 15.00 -5.32 11.67
N PRO A 140 15.72 -5.68 10.59
CA PRO A 140 16.54 -4.72 9.87
C PRO A 140 15.66 -3.65 9.22
N ILE A 141 16.16 -2.41 9.24
CA ILE A 141 15.57 -1.26 8.52
C ILE A 141 16.62 -0.63 7.62
N HIS A 142 16.20 -0.22 6.44
CA HIS A 142 17.04 0.46 5.46
C HIS A 142 16.37 1.69 4.89
N ARG A 143 17.17 2.65 4.48
CA ARG A 143 16.73 3.69 3.56
C ARG A 143 16.60 3.07 2.16
N LEU A 144 15.53 3.36 1.43
CA LEU A 144 15.42 2.91 0.04
C LEU A 144 16.57 3.44 -0.80
N ASP A 145 16.98 4.70 -0.59
CA ASP A 145 18.10 5.33 -1.27
C ASP A 145 19.43 4.59 -1.05
N SER A 146 19.59 3.86 0.07
CA SER A 146 20.81 3.09 0.35
C SER A 146 20.87 1.77 -0.44
N VAL A 147 19.71 1.17 -0.76
CA VAL A 147 19.64 -0.16 -1.38
C VAL A 147 19.11 -0.16 -2.82
N VAL A 148 18.62 0.98 -3.30
CA VAL A 148 17.94 1.08 -4.61
C VAL A 148 18.82 0.70 -5.80
N SER A 149 20.13 0.95 -5.72
CA SER A 149 21.08 0.62 -6.79
C SER A 149 21.22 -0.89 -7.04
N GLU A 150 20.87 -1.73 -6.05
CA GLU A 150 20.82 -3.18 -6.20
C GLU A 150 19.49 -3.66 -6.82
N ILE A 151 18.48 -2.80 -6.82
CA ILE A 151 17.08 -3.11 -7.15
C ILE A 151 16.72 -2.58 -8.53
N LEU A 152 16.93 -1.28 -8.74
CA LEU A 152 16.57 -0.60 -9.98
C LEU A 152 17.71 -0.61 -10.99
N ARG A 153 17.36 -0.94 -12.24
CA ARG A 153 18.26 -0.88 -13.39
C ARG A 153 18.26 0.55 -13.96
N PRO A 154 19.33 0.97 -14.67
CA PRO A 154 19.28 2.22 -15.42
C PRO A 154 18.08 2.25 -16.38
N GLY A 155 17.29 3.32 -16.30
CA GLY A 155 16.10 3.52 -17.14
C GLY A 155 14.80 2.89 -16.64
N ASP A 156 14.80 2.10 -15.55
CA ASP A 156 13.55 1.59 -14.97
C ASP A 156 12.63 2.75 -14.55
N ALA A 157 11.38 2.74 -14.95
CA ALA A 157 10.31 3.58 -14.44
C ALA A 157 9.65 2.87 -13.25
N ALA A 158 9.85 3.41 -12.03
CA ALA A 158 9.39 2.79 -10.80
C ALA A 158 8.03 3.35 -10.33
N PHE A 159 7.19 2.49 -9.77
CA PHE A 159 6.02 2.85 -8.98
C PHE A 159 6.24 2.42 -7.54
N LEU A 160 6.10 3.35 -6.58
CA LEU A 160 6.35 3.10 -5.16
C LEU A 160 5.04 3.00 -4.38
N LYS A 161 4.65 1.81 -3.92
CA LYS A 161 3.55 1.63 -2.97
C LYS A 161 4.11 1.63 -1.55
N ILE A 162 3.53 2.45 -0.68
CA ILE A 162 3.87 2.54 0.74
C ILE A 162 2.60 2.33 1.57
N ASP A 163 2.62 1.27 2.38
CA ASP A 163 1.57 0.91 3.32
C ASP A 163 2.25 0.28 4.54
N VAL A 164 2.66 1.14 5.45
CA VAL A 164 3.47 0.79 6.62
C VAL A 164 2.83 1.27 7.93
N GLN A 165 1.51 1.48 7.84
CA GLN A 165 0.65 1.69 8.98
C GLN A 165 1.10 2.85 9.87
N GLY A 166 1.19 4.05 9.23
CA GLY A 166 1.51 5.33 9.86
C GLY A 166 2.97 5.77 9.72
N PHE A 167 3.88 4.88 9.26
CA PHE A 167 5.33 5.19 9.13
C PHE A 167 5.71 5.67 7.70
N GLU A 168 4.72 6.06 6.87
CA GLU A 168 4.90 6.47 5.47
C GLU A 168 5.83 7.66 5.31
N LYS A 169 5.77 8.63 6.23
CA LYS A 169 6.61 9.82 6.22
C LYS A 169 8.11 9.48 6.30
N GLN A 170 8.47 8.54 7.17
CA GLN A 170 9.83 8.08 7.35
C GLN A 170 10.34 7.29 6.14
N VAL A 171 9.46 6.47 5.54
CA VAL A 171 9.79 5.76 4.28
C VAL A 171 10.07 6.77 3.17
N LEU A 172 9.22 7.78 2.99
CA LEU A 172 9.44 8.85 2.00
C LEU A 172 10.72 9.64 2.26
N ALA A 173 11.03 9.94 3.53
CA ALA A 173 12.26 10.62 3.92
C ALA A 173 13.53 9.81 3.56
N GLY A 174 13.49 8.48 3.71
CA GLY A 174 14.57 7.58 3.30
C GLY A 174 14.60 7.21 1.82
N SER A 175 13.64 7.73 1.03
CA SER A 175 13.47 7.43 -0.39
C SER A 175 13.58 8.65 -1.29
N THR A 176 14.08 9.77 -0.78
CA THR A 176 13.98 11.09 -1.43
C THR A 176 14.61 11.10 -2.83
N SER A 177 15.84 10.56 -2.98
CA SER A 177 16.51 10.49 -4.28
C SER A 177 15.77 9.55 -5.23
N THR A 178 15.39 8.38 -4.74
CA THR A 178 14.64 7.37 -5.53
C THR A 178 13.32 7.92 -6.03
N VAL A 179 12.55 8.57 -5.16
CA VAL A 179 11.25 9.17 -5.51
C VAL A 179 11.41 10.25 -6.56
N ASN A 180 12.39 11.16 -6.40
CA ASN A 180 12.58 12.26 -7.32
C ASN A 180 13.11 11.85 -8.70
N GLU A 181 14.00 10.86 -8.74
CA GLU A 181 14.75 10.52 -9.96
C GLU A 181 14.20 9.31 -10.72
N ARG A 182 13.48 8.42 -10.03
CA ARG A 182 13.14 7.11 -10.56
C ARG A 182 11.65 6.77 -10.51
N CYS A 183 10.87 7.43 -9.61
CA CYS A 183 9.45 7.11 -9.49
C CYS A 183 8.60 7.99 -10.43
N VAL A 184 7.82 7.33 -11.27
CA VAL A 184 6.80 7.97 -12.13
C VAL A 184 5.44 8.03 -11.43
N GLY A 185 5.23 7.22 -10.39
CA GLY A 185 4.02 7.22 -9.57
C GLY A 185 4.24 6.62 -8.20
N MET A 186 3.28 6.84 -7.30
CA MET A 186 3.26 6.24 -5.97
C MET A 186 1.83 5.99 -5.47
N GLN A 187 1.71 5.06 -4.53
CA GLN A 187 0.51 4.83 -3.74
C GLN A 187 0.84 5.01 -2.27
N LEU A 188 0.02 5.80 -1.57
CA LEU A 188 0.12 6.05 -0.13
C LEU A 188 -1.18 5.68 0.56
N GLU A 189 -1.07 5.07 1.75
CA GLU A 189 -2.22 4.92 2.64
C GLU A 189 -2.50 6.25 3.35
N LEU A 190 -3.64 6.85 3.05
CA LEU A 190 -4.04 8.19 3.51
C LEU A 190 -4.96 8.08 4.73
N SER A 191 -4.46 8.43 5.91
CA SER A 191 -5.24 8.44 7.16
C SER A 191 -6.06 9.73 7.30
N PHE A 192 -7.39 9.61 7.46
CA PHE A 192 -8.32 10.75 7.61
C PHE A 192 -8.39 11.27 9.04
N LEU A 193 -7.94 10.48 10.00
CA LEU A 193 -7.79 10.82 11.42
C LEU A 193 -6.61 10.04 11.99
N PRO A 194 -6.08 10.44 13.16
CA PRO A 194 -4.97 9.73 13.79
C PRO A 194 -5.37 8.30 14.17
N LEU A 195 -4.68 7.31 13.59
CA LEU A 195 -4.81 5.88 13.89
C LEU A 195 -3.55 5.33 14.57
N TYR A 196 -2.41 5.97 14.31
CA TYR A 196 -1.12 5.69 14.92
C TYR A 196 -0.53 6.99 15.47
N GLU A 197 0.23 6.90 16.56
CA GLU A 197 0.86 8.07 17.20
C GLU A 197 1.90 8.70 16.26
N GLY A 198 1.71 9.97 15.91
CA GLY A 198 2.60 10.69 15.00
C GLY A 198 2.49 10.28 13.51
N GLY A 199 1.56 9.40 13.17
CA GLY A 199 1.29 9.02 11.78
C GLY A 199 0.82 10.20 10.94
N MET A 200 1.22 10.23 9.67
CA MET A 200 0.89 11.29 8.72
C MET A 200 -0.60 11.29 8.38
N LEU A 201 -1.23 12.46 8.39
CA LEU A 201 -2.62 12.60 7.98
C LEU A 201 -2.75 12.96 6.49
N ILE A 202 -3.91 12.70 5.90
CA ILE A 202 -4.21 12.91 4.48
C ILE A 202 -3.78 14.29 3.98
N ARG A 203 -4.01 15.37 4.74
CA ARG A 203 -3.60 16.71 4.32
C ARG A 203 -2.09 16.82 4.15
N GLU A 204 -1.33 16.34 5.14
CA GLU A 204 0.13 16.36 5.10
C GLU A 204 0.67 15.46 3.97
N ALA A 205 0.04 14.29 3.77
CA ALA A 205 0.40 13.37 2.70
C ALA A 205 0.16 13.98 1.30
N LEU A 206 -0.96 14.67 1.11
CA LEU A 206 -1.26 15.39 -0.14
C LEU A 206 -0.26 16.53 -0.38
N ASP A 207 -0.04 17.40 0.63
CA ASP A 207 0.90 18.52 0.53
C ASP A 207 2.32 18.00 0.16
N LEU A 208 2.75 16.88 0.78
CA LEU A 208 4.03 16.26 0.48
C LEU A 208 4.08 15.67 -0.94
N ALA A 209 3.06 14.92 -1.35
CA ALA A 209 2.99 14.34 -2.69
C ALA A 209 3.05 15.41 -3.79
N TYR A 210 2.25 16.48 -3.64
CA TYR A 210 2.26 17.59 -4.58
C TYR A 210 3.61 18.34 -4.59
N SER A 211 4.25 18.50 -3.43
CA SER A 211 5.60 19.12 -3.37
C SER A 211 6.68 18.31 -4.07
N LEU A 212 6.48 16.99 -4.19
CA LEU A 212 7.35 16.08 -4.94
C LEU A 212 6.99 15.97 -6.43
N GLY A 213 6.01 16.75 -6.90
CA GLY A 213 5.58 16.80 -8.30
C GLY A 213 4.63 15.67 -8.70
N PHE A 214 3.90 15.09 -7.76
CA PHE A 214 2.88 14.07 -8.05
C PHE A 214 1.48 14.64 -7.88
N THR A 215 0.57 14.24 -8.75
CA THR A 215 -0.86 14.61 -8.70
C THR A 215 -1.69 13.40 -8.29
N LEU A 216 -2.71 13.59 -7.43
CA LEU A 216 -3.65 12.54 -7.03
C LEU A 216 -4.53 12.17 -8.23
N THR A 217 -4.43 10.94 -8.71
CA THR A 217 -5.16 10.42 -9.88
C THR A 217 -6.18 9.33 -9.54
N GLY A 218 -6.13 8.80 -8.32
CA GLY A 218 -7.08 7.82 -7.83
C GLY A 218 -7.18 7.83 -6.31
N LEU A 219 -8.39 7.53 -5.80
CA LEU A 219 -8.65 7.42 -4.35
C LEU A 219 -9.60 6.25 -4.11
N GLN A 220 -9.17 5.29 -3.27
CA GLN A 220 -9.96 4.11 -2.97
C GLN A 220 -10.05 3.91 -1.45
N PRO A 221 -11.25 3.96 -0.83
CA PRO A 221 -11.42 3.63 0.58
C PRO A 221 -10.92 2.21 0.88
N CYS A 222 -10.07 2.06 1.91
CA CYS A 222 -9.50 0.77 2.32
C CYS A 222 -9.87 0.39 3.75
N PHE A 223 -10.10 1.36 4.66
CA PHE A 223 -10.52 1.08 6.02
C PHE A 223 -11.73 1.92 6.43
N THR A 224 -12.79 1.25 6.91
CA THR A 224 -14.04 1.88 7.34
C THR A 224 -14.45 1.35 8.72
N ASP A 225 -14.79 2.27 9.62
CA ASP A 225 -15.39 1.92 10.91
C ASP A 225 -16.83 1.43 10.70
N LEU A 226 -17.04 0.14 10.78
CA LEU A 226 -18.34 -0.49 10.54
C LEU A 226 -19.41 -0.11 11.57
N ARG A 227 -19.03 0.45 12.74
CA ARG A 227 -19.96 0.89 13.79
C ARG A 227 -20.75 2.13 13.37
N ASN A 228 -20.17 2.98 12.51
CA ASN A 228 -20.76 4.26 12.12
C ASN A 228 -20.65 4.58 10.62
N GLY A 229 -19.97 3.74 9.82
CA GLY A 229 -19.78 3.92 8.38
C GLY A 229 -18.73 4.98 8.01
N ARG A 230 -17.93 5.48 8.97
CA ARG A 230 -16.90 6.48 8.69
C ARG A 230 -15.68 5.84 8.04
N THR A 231 -15.28 6.34 6.87
CA THR A 231 -14.00 5.98 6.27
C THR A 231 -12.87 6.56 7.13
N LEU A 232 -11.91 5.72 7.48
CA LEU A 232 -10.77 6.06 8.32
C LEU A 232 -9.49 6.21 7.49
N GLN A 233 -9.35 5.38 6.44
CA GLN A 233 -8.22 5.42 5.50
C GLN A 233 -8.68 5.15 4.06
N ALA A 234 -7.89 5.65 3.14
CA ALA A 234 -8.03 5.37 1.71
C ALA A 234 -6.65 5.26 1.04
N ASP A 235 -6.54 4.42 0.02
CA ASP A 235 -5.38 4.38 -0.86
C ASP A 235 -5.44 5.55 -1.83
N GLY A 236 -4.45 6.44 -1.78
CA GLY A 236 -4.23 7.50 -2.75
C GLY A 236 -3.24 7.05 -3.81
N ILE A 237 -3.63 7.12 -5.07
CA ILE A 237 -2.78 6.82 -6.22
C ILE A 237 -2.33 8.13 -6.84
N PHE A 238 -1.05 8.30 -7.05
CA PHE A 238 -0.44 9.52 -7.55
C PHE A 238 0.48 9.19 -8.73
N PHE A 239 0.47 10.05 -9.73
CA PHE A 239 1.42 10.00 -10.85
C PHE A 239 2.00 11.38 -11.10
N ARG A 240 3.17 11.43 -11.73
CA ARG A 240 3.68 12.68 -12.28
C ARG A 240 2.82 13.09 -13.47
N GLU A 241 2.56 14.37 -13.62
CA GLU A 241 1.99 14.88 -14.86
C GLU A 241 3.06 14.87 -15.94
N ASP A 242 2.70 14.42 -17.15
CA ASP A 242 3.56 14.59 -18.30
C ASP A 242 3.72 16.09 -18.56
N ASP A 243 4.94 16.58 -18.77
CA ASP A 243 5.17 17.95 -19.21
C ASP A 243 4.46 18.15 -20.56
N GLU A 244 3.39 18.98 -20.57
CA GLU A 244 2.69 19.37 -21.81
C GLU A 244 3.59 20.15 -22.77
#